data_b3d64d1366a3ebc4a17e12bb1cd56cb6
#
_entry.id   b3d64d1366a3ebc4a17e12bb1cd56cb6
#
_cell.length_a   1.000
_cell.length_b   1.000
_cell.length_c   1.000
_cell.angle_alpha   90.00
_cell.angle_beta   90.00
_cell.angle_gamma   90.00
#
_symmetry.space_group_name_H-M   'P 1'
#
loop_
_entity.id
_entity.type
_entity.pdbx_description
1 polymer ?
#
loop_
_entity_poly.entity_id
_entity_poly.type
_entity_poly.pdbx_seq_one_letter_code
_entity_poly.pdbx_strand_id
1 'polypeptide(L)'
;MHELSIVMGIVEIAENETTKAAADSVNSITLEIGTLSGIVMEALDFAWQSAIKGTVLEKAELVIKHVKAVARCKECGHEFEAETLYQECPSCKSYFTDIIKGKEMKVLSLTVDKE
;
A
#
# COMPACT_ATOMS: atom_id res chain seq x y z
N MET A 1 -7.05 8.11 7.51
CA MET A 1 -5.89 7.25 7.83
C MET A 1 -4.67 8.13 8.00
N HIS A 2 -3.81 7.77 8.93
CA HIS A 2 -2.64 8.59 9.25
C HIS A 2 -1.44 8.17 8.42
N GLU A 3 -1.20 8.87 7.32
CA GLU A 3 -0.12 8.53 6.39
C GLU A 3 1.26 8.56 7.04
N LEU A 4 1.50 9.49 7.95
CA LEU A 4 2.77 9.53 8.66
C LEU A 4 3.03 8.27 9.48
N SER A 5 2.02 7.76 10.17
CA SER A 5 2.14 6.52 10.94
C SER A 5 2.46 5.33 10.04
N ILE A 6 1.86 5.31 8.84
CA ILE A 6 2.12 4.28 7.86
C ILE A 6 3.59 4.33 7.42
N VAL A 7 4.09 5.52 7.09
CA VAL A 7 5.47 5.67 6.66
C VAL A 7 6.44 5.29 7.77
N MET A 8 6.14 5.68 9.01
CA MET A 8 6.98 5.30 10.15
C MET A 8 7.03 3.79 10.36
N GLY A 9 5.91 3.10 10.15
CA GLY A 9 5.86 1.64 10.18
C GLY A 9 6.69 1.01 9.06
N ILE A 10 6.67 1.61 7.88
CA ILE A 10 7.48 1.14 6.76
C ILE A 10 8.97 1.35 7.05
N VAL A 11 9.34 2.49 7.62
CA VAL A 11 10.73 2.76 8.03
C VAL A 11 11.20 1.68 9.01
N GLU A 12 10.36 1.33 9.99
CA GLU A 12 10.70 0.29 10.96
C GLU A 12 10.93 -1.05 10.28
N ILE A 13 10.07 -1.44 9.35
CA ILE A 13 10.24 -2.68 8.58
C ILE A 13 11.56 -2.65 7.81
N ALA A 14 11.85 -1.53 7.15
CA ALA A 14 13.06 -1.38 6.36
C ALA A 14 14.33 -1.44 7.24
N GLU A 15 14.31 -0.80 8.41
CA GLU A 15 15.42 -0.86 9.35
C GLU A 15 15.68 -2.29 9.82
N ASN A 16 14.60 -3.02 10.15
CA ASN A 16 14.71 -4.41 10.60
C ASN A 16 15.26 -5.31 9.48
N GLU A 17 14.80 -5.13 8.26
CA GLU A 17 15.25 -5.95 7.14
C GLU A 17 16.71 -5.67 6.76
N THR A 18 17.14 -4.40 6.81
CA THR A 18 18.54 -4.06 6.56
C THR A 18 19.44 -4.65 7.63
N THR A 19 19.02 -4.64 8.88
CA THR A 19 19.76 -5.25 9.99
C THR A 19 19.90 -6.74 9.79
N LYS A 20 18.81 -7.42 9.44
CA LYS A 20 18.83 -8.88 9.19
C LYS A 20 19.76 -9.24 8.03
N ALA A 21 19.80 -8.42 7.01
CA ALA A 21 20.63 -8.66 5.82
C ALA A 21 22.07 -8.19 6.00
N ALA A 22 22.40 -7.60 7.13
CA ALA A 22 23.70 -6.95 7.38
C ALA A 22 24.03 -5.94 6.28
N ALA A 23 23.01 -5.21 5.82
CA ALA A 23 23.13 -4.21 4.77
C ALA A 23 23.19 -2.79 5.37
N ASP A 24 23.58 -1.83 4.57
CA ASP A 24 23.75 -0.44 5.03
C ASP A 24 22.54 0.43 4.71
N SER A 25 21.86 0.16 3.61
CA SER A 25 20.73 0.98 3.17
C SER A 25 19.80 0.19 2.26
N VAL A 26 18.65 0.79 1.98
CA VAL A 26 17.69 0.24 1.02
C VAL A 26 17.92 0.91 -0.33
N ASN A 27 18.06 0.11 -1.37
CA ASN A 27 18.22 0.59 -2.74
C ASN A 27 16.86 0.96 -3.34
N SER A 28 15.88 0.07 -3.20
CA SER A 28 14.52 0.32 -3.66
C SER A 28 13.52 -0.39 -2.76
N ILE A 29 12.31 0.15 -2.73
CA ILE A 29 11.21 -0.43 -1.97
C ILE A 29 9.95 -0.35 -2.81
N THR A 30 9.20 -1.44 -2.87
CA THR A 30 7.93 -1.52 -3.60
C THR A 30 6.79 -1.68 -2.61
N LEU A 31 5.83 -0.77 -2.69
CA LEU A 31 4.60 -0.82 -1.90
C LEU A 31 3.44 -1.23 -2.78
N GLU A 32 2.51 -1.97 -2.22
CA GLU A 32 1.24 -2.29 -2.89
C GLU A 32 0.14 -1.53 -2.17
N ILE A 33 -0.56 -0.66 -2.89
CA ILE A 33 -1.59 0.21 -2.31
C ILE A 33 -2.88 0.05 -3.11
N GLY A 34 -3.95 -0.35 -2.42
CA GLY A 34 -5.25 -0.49 -3.05
C GLY A 34 -5.94 0.86 -3.25
N THR A 35 -6.75 0.95 -4.30
CA THR A 35 -7.46 2.20 -4.62
C THR A 35 -8.50 2.57 -3.56
N LEU A 36 -8.95 1.60 -2.76
CA LEU A 36 -9.88 1.83 -1.64
C LEU A 36 -9.21 1.62 -0.27
N SER A 37 -7.89 1.82 -0.20
CA SER A 37 -7.13 1.69 1.05
C SER A 37 -7.41 2.81 2.04
N GLY A 38 -7.98 3.92 1.57
CA GLY A 38 -8.18 5.11 2.39
C GLY A 38 -6.95 6.01 2.48
N ILE A 39 -5.89 5.66 1.77
CA ILE A 39 -4.66 6.45 1.78
C ILE A 39 -4.79 7.61 0.80
N VAL A 40 -4.51 8.83 1.28
CA VAL A 40 -4.43 10.01 0.43
C VAL A 40 -3.00 10.07 -0.10
N MET A 41 -2.82 9.85 -1.40
CA MET A 41 -1.48 9.73 -2.00
C MET A 41 -0.61 10.96 -1.82
N GLU A 42 -1.19 12.17 -1.90
CA GLU A 42 -0.42 13.39 -1.68
C GLU A 42 0.10 13.48 -0.25
N ALA A 43 -0.71 13.08 0.73
CA ALA A 43 -0.31 13.08 2.12
C ALA A 43 0.75 12.01 2.38
N LEU A 44 0.63 10.85 1.72
CA LEU A 44 1.63 9.79 1.82
C LEU A 44 2.98 10.27 1.28
N ASP A 45 2.97 10.91 0.11
CA ASP A 45 4.19 11.42 -0.51
C ASP A 45 4.88 12.44 0.39
N PHE A 46 4.11 13.38 0.94
CA PHE A 46 4.65 14.39 1.86
C PHE A 46 5.24 13.74 3.11
N ALA A 47 4.51 12.81 3.71
CA ALA A 47 4.97 12.10 4.90
C ALA A 47 6.23 11.28 4.60
N TRP A 48 6.29 10.66 3.42
CA TRP A 48 7.46 9.90 2.97
C TRP A 48 8.70 10.76 2.94
N GLN A 49 8.62 11.91 2.25
CA GLN A 49 9.77 12.79 2.13
C GLN A 49 10.27 13.29 3.48
N SER A 50 9.38 13.50 4.44
CA SER A 50 9.76 13.98 5.77
C SER A 50 10.32 12.88 6.65
N ALA A 51 9.70 11.70 6.63
CA ALA A 51 10.02 10.64 7.59
C ALA A 51 11.23 9.80 7.22
N ILE A 52 11.60 9.73 5.95
CA ILE A 52 12.75 8.90 5.52
C ILE A 52 14.11 9.54 5.75
N LYS A 53 14.15 10.83 6.02
CA LYS A 53 15.41 11.54 6.23
C LYS A 53 16.17 10.96 7.42
N GLY A 54 17.44 10.64 7.20
CA GLY A 54 18.29 10.05 8.23
C GLY A 54 18.02 8.57 8.47
N THR A 55 17.23 7.92 7.63
CA THR A 55 16.91 6.50 7.76
C THR A 55 17.54 5.71 6.60
N VAL A 56 17.44 4.39 6.67
CA VAL A 56 17.91 3.50 5.58
C VAL A 56 17.16 3.71 4.27
N LEU A 57 16.00 4.39 4.30
CA LEU A 57 15.18 4.66 3.12
C LEU A 57 15.50 6.00 2.45
N GLU A 58 16.41 6.79 3.00
CA GLU A 58 16.62 8.17 2.54
C GLU A 58 16.92 8.27 1.04
N LYS A 59 17.69 7.32 0.50
CA LYS A 59 18.07 7.32 -0.91
C LYS A 59 17.37 6.23 -1.72
N ALA A 60 16.41 5.55 -1.13
CA ALA A 60 15.71 4.45 -1.79
C ALA A 60 14.76 4.96 -2.86
N GLU A 61 14.69 4.23 -3.97
CA GLU A 61 13.66 4.46 -4.97
C GLU A 61 12.35 3.87 -4.47
N LEU A 62 11.30 4.68 -4.46
CA LEU A 62 9.97 4.24 -4.06
C LEU A 62 9.17 3.85 -5.30
N VAL A 63 8.71 2.61 -5.35
CA VAL A 63 7.85 2.11 -6.42
C VAL A 63 6.50 1.77 -5.79
N ILE A 64 5.42 2.30 -6.35
CA ILE A 64 4.08 2.05 -5.86
C ILE A 64 3.29 1.27 -6.90
N LYS A 65 2.80 0.09 -6.53
CA LYS A 65 1.89 -0.71 -7.34
C LYS A 65 0.47 -0.45 -6.85
N HIS A 66 -0.34 0.16 -7.70
CA HIS A 66 -1.74 0.41 -7.39
C HIS A 66 -2.57 -0.82 -7.70
N VAL A 67 -3.39 -1.24 -6.75
CA VAL A 67 -4.28 -2.39 -6.90
C VAL A 67 -5.70 -1.86 -7.02
N LYS A 68 -6.32 -2.10 -8.17
CA LYS A 68 -7.71 -1.71 -8.40
C LYS A 68 -8.62 -2.54 -7.51
N ALA A 69 -9.59 -1.87 -6.89
CA ALA A 69 -10.52 -2.55 -6.01
C ALA A 69 -11.51 -3.40 -6.81
N VAL A 70 -11.77 -4.59 -6.29
CA VAL A 70 -12.76 -5.51 -6.87
C VAL A 70 -13.72 -5.91 -5.76
N ALA A 71 -15.01 -5.86 -6.07
CA ALA A 71 -16.06 -6.28 -5.17
C ALA A 71 -16.72 -7.56 -5.69
N ARG A 72 -17.29 -8.33 -4.78
CA ARG A 72 -18.08 -9.50 -5.12
C ARG A 72 -19.47 -9.32 -4.51
N CYS A 73 -20.49 -9.52 -5.32
CA CYS A 73 -21.88 -9.50 -4.85
C CYS A 73 -22.15 -10.77 -4.05
N LYS A 74 -22.68 -10.61 -2.83
CA LYS A 74 -23.03 -11.75 -1.98
C LYS A 74 -24.29 -12.48 -2.45
N GLU A 75 -25.11 -11.82 -3.25
CA GLU A 75 -26.36 -12.41 -3.73
C GLU A 75 -26.21 -13.17 -5.03
N CYS A 76 -25.51 -12.59 -6.03
CA CYS A 76 -25.37 -13.25 -7.34
C CYS A 76 -23.95 -13.76 -7.62
N GLY A 77 -22.97 -13.41 -6.79
CA GLY A 77 -21.60 -13.86 -6.96
C GLY A 77 -20.78 -13.13 -8.02
N HIS A 78 -21.35 -12.13 -8.68
CA HIS A 78 -20.67 -11.38 -9.72
C HIS A 78 -19.52 -10.55 -9.13
N GLU A 79 -18.35 -10.58 -9.77
CA GLU A 79 -17.22 -9.76 -9.40
C GLU A 79 -17.09 -8.59 -10.36
N PHE A 80 -16.82 -7.40 -9.82
CA PHE A 80 -16.74 -6.17 -10.61
C PHE A 80 -15.76 -5.20 -9.98
N GLU A 81 -15.21 -4.28 -10.80
CA GLU A 81 -14.36 -3.22 -10.30
C GLU A 81 -15.19 -2.26 -9.46
N ALA A 82 -14.70 -1.93 -8.26
CA ALA A 82 -15.39 -1.03 -7.34
C ALA A 82 -14.63 0.29 -7.24
N GLU A 83 -15.35 1.40 -7.38
CA GLU A 83 -14.77 2.74 -7.21
C GLU A 83 -15.02 3.29 -5.81
N THR A 84 -15.99 2.71 -5.11
CA THR A 84 -16.34 3.11 -3.74
C THR A 84 -16.57 1.87 -2.90
N LEU A 85 -16.57 2.05 -1.56
CA LEU A 85 -16.80 0.94 -0.62
C LEU A 85 -18.22 0.40 -0.68
N TYR A 86 -19.19 1.21 -1.12
CA TYR A 86 -20.61 0.86 -1.09
C TYR A 86 -21.23 1.00 -2.48
N GLN A 87 -20.68 0.24 -3.42
CA GLN A 87 -21.15 0.28 -4.80
C GLN A 87 -22.13 -0.86 -5.06
N GLU A 88 -23.24 -0.56 -5.77
CA GLU A 88 -24.20 -1.61 -6.12
C GLU A 88 -23.64 -2.56 -7.17
N CYS A 89 -24.10 -3.80 -7.12
CA CYS A 89 -23.74 -4.79 -8.13
C CYS A 89 -24.32 -4.37 -9.49
N PRO A 90 -23.51 -4.26 -10.54
CA PRO A 90 -24.02 -3.86 -11.86
C PRO A 90 -24.93 -4.93 -12.49
N SER A 91 -24.85 -6.16 -12.02
CA SER A 91 -25.65 -7.27 -12.54
C SER A 91 -27.03 -7.36 -11.90
N CYS A 92 -27.10 -7.38 -10.55
CA CYS A 92 -28.39 -7.59 -9.86
C CYS A 92 -28.85 -6.38 -9.03
N LYS A 93 -28.08 -5.30 -9.02
CA LYS A 93 -28.40 -4.04 -8.31
C LYS A 93 -28.41 -4.15 -6.80
N SER A 94 -27.92 -5.22 -6.23
CA SER A 94 -27.80 -5.38 -4.78
C SER A 94 -26.65 -4.53 -4.24
N TYR A 95 -26.83 -3.96 -3.05
CA TYR A 95 -25.73 -3.32 -2.32
C TYR A 95 -25.04 -4.29 -1.36
N PHE A 96 -25.45 -5.55 -1.36
CA PHE A 96 -24.88 -6.56 -0.47
C PHE A 96 -23.61 -7.12 -1.09
N THR A 97 -22.54 -6.31 -1.05
CA THR A 97 -21.27 -6.61 -1.73
C THR A 97 -20.10 -6.51 -0.77
N ASP A 98 -19.05 -7.29 -1.04
CA ASP A 98 -17.79 -7.25 -0.29
C ASP A 98 -16.65 -6.81 -1.19
N ILE A 99 -15.75 -5.99 -0.65
CA ILE A 99 -14.50 -5.67 -1.35
C ILE A 99 -13.54 -6.82 -1.10
N ILE A 100 -13.16 -7.52 -2.16
CA ILE A 100 -12.28 -8.69 -2.05
C ILE A 100 -10.81 -8.36 -2.31
N LYS A 101 -10.52 -7.23 -2.93
CA LYS A 101 -9.16 -6.69 -3.03
C LYS A 101 -9.22 -5.20 -3.30
N GLY A 102 -8.12 -4.49 -3.08
CA GLY A 102 -8.03 -3.06 -3.33
C GLY A 102 -8.07 -2.21 -2.07
N LYS A 103 -8.05 -2.83 -0.89
CA LYS A 103 -7.98 -2.12 0.39
C LYS A 103 -6.62 -2.28 1.06
N GLU A 104 -5.73 -3.07 0.48
CA GLU A 104 -4.44 -3.36 1.08
C GLU A 104 -3.48 -2.18 1.03
N MET A 105 -2.59 -2.16 1.99
CA MET A 105 -1.41 -1.32 2.01
C MET A 105 -0.30 -2.17 2.62
N LYS A 106 0.70 -2.53 1.82
CA LYS A 106 1.77 -3.40 2.32
C LYS A 106 3.07 -3.17 1.59
N VAL A 107 4.16 -3.52 2.26
CA VAL A 107 5.49 -3.59 1.65
C VAL A 107 5.55 -4.90 0.89
N LEU A 108 5.64 -4.81 -0.43
CA LEU A 108 5.69 -5.99 -1.28
C LEU A 108 7.09 -6.58 -1.32
N SER A 109 8.10 -5.71 -1.47
CA SER A 109 9.50 -6.12 -1.53
C SER A 109 10.41 -4.93 -1.30
N LEU A 110 11.65 -5.22 -0.94
CA LEU A 110 12.69 -4.21 -0.93
C LEU A 110 14.02 -4.85 -1.32
N THR A 111 14.91 -4.05 -1.90
CA THR A 111 16.26 -4.45 -2.22
C THR A 111 17.22 -3.61 -1.38
N VAL A 112 18.29 -4.24 -0.91
CA VAL A 112 19.24 -3.59 -0.01
C VAL A 112 20.62 -3.52 -0.64
N ASP A 113 21.39 -2.53 -0.18
CA ASP A 113 22.78 -2.34 -0.59
C ASP A 113 23.71 -2.65 0.57
N LYS A 114 24.76 -3.41 0.27
CA LYS A 114 25.87 -3.66 1.19
C LYS A 114 27.12 -2.99 0.65
N GLU A 115 27.83 -2.33 1.51
CA GLU A 115 29.13 -1.77 1.14
C GLU A 115 30.27 -2.62 1.64
#